data_0c4fdb2aab87b08d3a3776f59fa17f81
#
_entry.id   0c4fdb2aab87b08d3a3776f59fa17f81
#
_cell.length_a   1.000
_cell.length_b   1.000
_cell.length_c   1.000
_cell.angle_alpha   90.00
_cell.angle_beta   90.00
_cell.angle_gamma   90.00
#
_symmetry.space_group_name_H-M   'P 1'
#
loop_
_entity.id
_entity.type
_entity.pdbx_description
1 polymer ?
#
loop_
_entity_poly.entity_id
_entity_poly.type
_entity_poly.pdbx_seq_one_letter_code
_entity_poly.pdbx_strand_id
1 'polypeptide(L)'
;MKGLRLIVALVLAAGSVAAAAPTAPPEFTHSRPDDWINSPPLTLASLKGKVVVVEFWAFECDNCVKSRPWVEALESSEGKNGLVVVSVHTPELPVEKSADGVRKAVARLGIHDPVMLDQDASYWDALHIQYWPTFCLIGRDGLNYGCVPGEMDEGDARAAKVRGAIDMLLKAPPA
;
A
#
# COMPACT_ATOMS: atom_id res chain seq x y z
N MET A 1 -63.07 30.18 -0.68
CA MET A 1 -61.60 30.47 -0.67
C MET A 1 -60.86 29.17 -0.54
N LYS A 2 -60.30 28.63 -1.66
CA LYS A 2 -59.62 27.33 -1.69
C LYS A 2 -58.12 27.62 -1.61
N GLY A 3 -57.47 27.24 -0.48
CA GLY A 3 -56.05 27.39 -0.26
C GLY A 3 -55.23 26.34 -1.05
N LEU A 4 -54.44 26.81 -1.99
CA LEU A 4 -53.51 26.02 -2.78
C LEU A 4 -52.27 25.69 -1.89
N ARG A 5 -52.10 24.40 -1.47
CA ARG A 5 -50.91 23.94 -0.77
C ARG A 5 -49.82 23.61 -1.78
N LEU A 6 -48.81 24.45 -1.82
CA LEU A 6 -47.62 24.22 -2.62
C LEU A 6 -46.77 23.15 -1.92
N ILE A 7 -46.66 21.95 -2.49
CA ILE A 7 -45.77 20.90 -2.02
C ILE A 7 -44.44 21.13 -2.71
N VAL A 8 -43.43 21.66 -1.96
CA VAL A 8 -42.06 21.72 -2.42
C VAL A 8 -41.44 20.33 -2.26
N ALA A 9 -41.28 19.62 -3.36
CA ALA A 9 -40.53 18.38 -3.38
C ALA A 9 -39.03 18.69 -3.34
N LEU A 10 -38.41 18.41 -2.20
CA LEU A 10 -36.94 18.50 -2.03
C LEU A 10 -36.32 17.27 -2.72
N VAL A 11 -35.79 17.46 -3.93
CA VAL A 11 -35.01 16.44 -4.63
C VAL A 11 -33.62 16.39 -3.99
N LEU A 12 -33.41 15.42 -3.09
CA LEU A 12 -32.10 15.04 -2.60
C LEU A 12 -31.32 14.33 -3.73
N ALA A 13 -30.48 15.08 -4.42
CA ALA A 13 -29.50 14.50 -5.33
C ALA A 13 -28.48 13.73 -4.49
N ALA A 14 -28.61 12.41 -4.41
CA ALA A 14 -27.60 11.52 -3.88
C ALA A 14 -26.39 11.54 -4.83
N GLY A 15 -25.43 12.39 -4.54
CA GLY A 15 -24.15 12.41 -5.25
C GLY A 15 -23.41 11.10 -4.93
N SER A 16 -23.44 10.15 -5.87
CA SER A 16 -22.55 8.99 -5.82
C SER A 16 -21.12 9.50 -6.01
N VAL A 17 -20.31 9.48 -4.95
CA VAL A 17 -18.87 9.61 -5.08
C VAL A 17 -18.38 8.36 -5.80
N ALA A 18 -18.19 8.46 -7.11
CA ALA A 18 -17.58 7.37 -7.88
C ALA A 18 -16.14 7.16 -7.34
N ALA A 19 -15.84 5.96 -6.86
CA ALA A 19 -14.47 5.58 -6.58
C ALA A 19 -13.66 5.73 -7.87
N ALA A 20 -12.44 6.28 -7.78
CA ALA A 20 -11.56 6.39 -8.93
C ALA A 20 -11.31 4.99 -9.53
N ALA A 21 -11.32 4.91 -10.85
CA ALA A 21 -11.02 3.65 -11.54
C ALA A 21 -9.56 3.23 -11.27
N PRO A 22 -9.30 1.91 -11.15
CA PRO A 22 -7.94 1.41 -11.02
C PRO A 22 -7.06 1.85 -12.20
N THR A 23 -5.79 2.16 -11.92
CA THR A 23 -4.84 2.68 -12.91
C THR A 23 -3.59 1.79 -12.98
N ALA A 24 -2.88 1.82 -14.11
CA ALA A 24 -1.58 1.17 -14.19
C ALA A 24 -0.60 1.86 -13.23
N PRO A 25 0.02 1.11 -12.28
CA PRO A 25 1.04 1.69 -11.42
C PRO A 25 2.34 1.92 -12.21
N PRO A 26 3.18 2.88 -11.79
CA PRO A 26 4.54 2.98 -12.30
C PRO A 26 5.35 1.73 -11.95
N GLU A 27 6.33 1.37 -12.78
CA GLU A 27 7.28 0.29 -12.47
C GLU A 27 8.20 0.69 -11.30
N PHE A 28 8.72 -0.28 -10.55
CA PHE A 28 9.72 -0.04 -9.52
C PHE A 28 10.94 0.68 -10.11
N THR A 29 11.31 1.81 -9.50
CA THR A 29 12.36 2.69 -10.05
C THR A 29 13.79 2.17 -9.83
N HIS A 30 13.97 1.21 -8.93
CA HIS A 30 15.27 0.67 -8.54
C HIS A 30 15.40 -0.78 -9.04
N SER A 31 16.38 -1.02 -9.92
CA SER A 31 16.58 -2.31 -10.59
C SER A 31 17.93 -2.98 -10.30
N ARG A 32 18.79 -2.37 -9.47
CA ARG A 32 20.09 -2.93 -9.11
C ARG A 32 19.96 -3.89 -7.93
N PRO A 33 20.73 -4.99 -7.87
CA PRO A 33 20.69 -5.91 -6.73
C PRO A 33 20.94 -5.22 -5.37
N ASP A 34 21.82 -4.21 -5.34
CA ASP A 34 22.15 -3.50 -4.10
C ASP A 34 21.04 -2.58 -3.59
N ASP A 35 20.05 -2.28 -4.44
CA ASP A 35 18.90 -1.46 -4.08
C ASP A 35 17.79 -2.31 -3.43
N TRP A 36 18.01 -3.62 -3.24
CA TRP A 36 17.02 -4.53 -2.65
C TRP A 36 17.60 -5.32 -1.48
N ILE A 37 16.72 -5.66 -0.53
CA ILE A 37 17.03 -6.51 0.62
C ILE A 37 16.00 -7.66 0.61
N ASN A 38 16.40 -8.85 1.05
CA ASN A 38 15.59 -10.07 1.13
C ASN A 38 15.12 -10.65 -0.22
N SER A 39 15.41 -9.99 -1.36
CA SER A 39 15.07 -10.49 -2.69
C SER A 39 16.02 -9.92 -3.75
N PRO A 40 16.12 -10.56 -4.94
CA PRO A 40 16.58 -9.83 -6.12
C PRO A 40 15.60 -8.71 -6.48
N PRO A 41 15.99 -7.78 -7.39
CA PRO A 41 15.08 -6.76 -7.90
C PRO A 41 13.79 -7.37 -8.45
N LEU A 42 12.65 -6.82 -8.02
CA LEU A 42 11.34 -7.20 -8.50
C LEU A 42 10.88 -6.26 -9.62
N THR A 43 9.98 -6.77 -10.47
CA THR A 43 9.26 -5.99 -11.47
C THR A 43 7.77 -6.28 -11.34
N LEU A 44 6.92 -5.36 -11.77
CA LEU A 44 5.47 -5.59 -11.81
C LEU A 44 5.12 -6.81 -12.67
N ALA A 45 5.89 -7.05 -13.74
CA ALA A 45 5.73 -8.24 -14.58
C ALA A 45 6.00 -9.53 -13.81
N SER A 46 7.00 -9.56 -12.91
CA SER A 46 7.31 -10.74 -12.06
C SER A 46 6.25 -11.02 -11.00
N LEU A 47 5.43 -10.03 -10.69
CA LEU A 47 4.35 -10.09 -9.71
C LEU A 47 2.96 -10.30 -10.33
N LYS A 48 2.89 -10.46 -11.66
CA LYS A 48 1.61 -10.65 -12.36
C LYS A 48 0.84 -11.85 -11.81
N GLY A 49 -0.46 -11.68 -11.61
CA GLY A 49 -1.35 -12.69 -11.03
C GLY A 49 -1.30 -12.77 -9.50
N LYS A 50 -0.46 -11.96 -8.85
CA LYS A 50 -0.43 -11.77 -7.39
C LYS A 50 -1.23 -10.54 -6.99
N VAL A 51 -1.72 -10.54 -5.76
CA VAL A 51 -2.12 -9.29 -5.09
C VAL A 51 -0.89 -8.74 -4.41
N VAL A 52 -0.57 -7.47 -4.67
CA VAL A 52 0.63 -6.85 -4.09
C VAL A 52 0.22 -5.71 -3.18
N VAL A 53 0.74 -5.72 -1.96
CA VAL A 53 0.70 -4.59 -1.04
C VAL A 53 2.06 -3.91 -1.09
N VAL A 54 2.10 -2.68 -1.57
CA VAL A 54 3.31 -1.85 -1.51
C VAL A 54 3.22 -0.97 -0.28
N GLU A 55 4.09 -1.22 0.70
CA GLU A 55 4.20 -0.43 1.93
C GLU A 55 5.31 0.60 1.80
N PHE A 56 5.00 1.88 1.85
CA PHE A 56 6.00 2.94 2.00
C PHE A 56 6.26 3.17 3.49
N TRP A 57 7.52 3.01 3.89
CA TRP A 57 7.92 3.09 5.30
C TRP A 57 9.28 3.75 5.49
N ALA A 58 9.59 4.10 6.74
CA ALA A 58 10.88 4.60 7.17
C ALA A 58 11.21 4.01 8.56
N PHE A 59 12.50 3.79 8.89
CA PHE A 59 12.85 3.02 10.07
C PHE A 59 12.81 3.81 11.40
N GLU A 60 12.78 5.13 11.35
CA GLU A 60 12.55 6.02 12.51
C GLU A 60 11.08 6.48 12.61
N CYS A 61 10.23 6.04 11.70
CA CYS A 61 8.80 6.34 11.69
C CYS A 61 8.05 5.45 12.69
N ASP A 62 7.65 5.97 13.83
CA ASP A 62 6.95 5.23 14.89
C ASP A 62 5.69 4.51 14.38
N ASN A 63 4.87 5.19 13.56
CA ASN A 63 3.63 4.61 13.01
C ASN A 63 3.91 3.47 12.03
N CYS A 64 5.05 3.53 11.30
CA CYS A 64 5.51 2.45 10.44
C CYS A 64 5.88 1.22 11.26
N VAL A 65 6.68 1.41 12.32
CA VAL A 65 7.08 0.32 13.22
C VAL A 65 5.87 -0.33 13.91
N LYS A 66 4.89 0.47 14.34
CA LYS A 66 3.64 -0.03 14.93
C LYS A 66 2.77 -0.81 13.95
N SER A 67 2.87 -0.52 12.65
CA SER A 67 2.13 -1.24 11.61
C SER A 67 2.73 -2.60 11.26
N ARG A 68 3.99 -2.90 11.62
CA ARG A 68 4.67 -4.15 11.27
C ARG A 68 3.95 -5.42 11.71
N PRO A 69 3.40 -5.53 12.95
CA PRO A 69 2.65 -6.73 13.35
C PRO A 69 1.46 -7.03 12.43
N TRP A 70 0.76 -5.99 11.95
CA TRP A 70 -0.35 -6.15 11.00
C TRP A 70 0.14 -6.64 9.63
N VAL A 71 1.27 -6.10 9.15
CA VAL A 71 1.89 -6.54 7.88
C VAL A 71 2.32 -8.01 7.97
N GLU A 72 3.00 -8.41 9.05
CA GLU A 72 3.43 -9.78 9.29
C GLU A 72 2.25 -10.76 9.38
N ALA A 73 1.17 -10.36 10.07
CA ALA A 73 -0.05 -11.15 10.14
C ALA A 73 -0.71 -11.33 8.76
N LEU A 74 -0.68 -10.27 7.93
CA LEU A 74 -1.20 -10.31 6.56
C LEU A 74 -0.38 -11.27 5.68
N GLU A 75 0.95 -11.21 5.72
CA GLU A 75 1.83 -12.11 4.97
C GLU A 75 1.66 -13.57 5.42
N SER A 76 1.61 -13.79 6.72
CA SER A 76 1.45 -15.11 7.30
C SER A 76 0.13 -15.77 6.91
N SER A 77 -0.97 -15.00 6.87
CA SER A 77 -2.30 -15.51 6.53
C SER A 77 -2.51 -15.67 5.03
N GLU A 78 -2.06 -14.71 4.21
CA GLU A 78 -2.43 -14.60 2.80
C GLU A 78 -1.29 -14.90 1.81
N GLY A 79 -0.06 -15.02 2.25
CA GLY A 79 1.08 -15.30 1.37
C GLY A 79 0.88 -16.55 0.51
N LYS A 80 0.33 -17.64 1.08
CA LYS A 80 0.00 -18.87 0.35
C LYS A 80 -1.15 -18.71 -0.63
N ASN A 81 -2.01 -17.71 -0.43
CA ASN A 81 -3.14 -17.37 -1.29
C ASN A 81 -2.77 -16.44 -2.44
N GLY A 82 -1.49 -16.06 -2.53
CA GLY A 82 -0.96 -15.25 -3.61
C GLY A 82 -0.84 -13.77 -3.30
N LEU A 83 -0.82 -13.40 -2.01
CA LEU A 83 -0.39 -12.08 -1.58
C LEU A 83 1.13 -11.98 -1.57
N VAL A 84 1.64 -10.81 -1.95
CA VAL A 84 3.04 -10.40 -1.78
C VAL A 84 3.06 -9.02 -1.16
N VAL A 85 3.83 -8.83 -0.10
CA VAL A 85 4.17 -7.50 0.39
C VAL A 85 5.50 -7.09 -0.21
N VAL A 86 5.59 -5.84 -0.64
CA VAL A 86 6.84 -5.18 -1.06
C VAL A 86 6.98 -3.92 -0.22
N SER A 87 7.94 -3.92 0.68
CA SER A 87 8.26 -2.76 1.50
C SER A 87 9.19 -1.82 0.74
N VAL A 88 8.82 -0.55 0.63
CA VAL A 88 9.62 0.50 0.00
C VAL A 88 10.10 1.45 1.09
N HIS A 89 11.39 1.40 1.36
CA HIS A 89 12.00 2.31 2.33
C HIS A 89 12.33 3.64 1.68
N THR A 90 11.53 4.67 1.95
CA THR A 90 11.78 6.04 1.52
C THR A 90 12.16 6.89 2.73
N PRO A 91 13.33 7.53 2.79
CA PRO A 91 13.80 8.28 3.95
C PRO A 91 12.89 9.44 4.33
N GLU A 92 12.43 9.50 5.59
CA GLU A 92 11.76 10.65 6.19
C GLU A 92 12.82 11.60 6.80
N LEU A 93 13.87 11.03 7.44
CA LEU A 93 14.90 11.76 8.13
C LEU A 93 16.28 11.58 7.45
N PRO A 94 17.23 12.53 7.62
CA PRO A 94 18.58 12.42 7.03
C PRO A 94 19.34 11.15 7.42
N VAL A 95 19.14 10.63 8.65
CA VAL A 95 19.80 9.41 9.15
C VAL A 95 19.37 8.17 8.36
N GLU A 96 18.20 8.18 7.76
CA GLU A 96 17.58 7.08 7.02
C GLU A 96 18.10 6.96 5.58
N LYS A 97 18.88 7.93 5.12
CA LYS A 97 19.51 7.90 3.78
C LYS A 97 20.65 6.88 3.65
N SER A 98 21.09 6.29 4.77
CA SER A 98 22.11 5.26 4.76
C SER A 98 21.55 3.88 4.43
N ALA A 99 21.91 3.31 3.29
CA ALA A 99 21.54 1.94 2.92
C ALA A 99 21.94 0.90 3.99
N ASP A 100 23.11 1.07 4.63
CA ASP A 100 23.55 0.21 5.73
C ASP A 100 22.66 0.40 6.98
N GLY A 101 22.20 1.62 7.23
CA GLY A 101 21.23 1.92 8.29
C GLY A 101 19.93 1.15 8.07
N VAL A 102 19.39 1.19 6.85
CA VAL A 102 18.19 0.44 6.48
C VAL A 102 18.40 -1.06 6.63
N ARG A 103 19.53 -1.63 6.15
CA ARG A 103 19.83 -3.07 6.31
C ARG A 103 19.84 -3.51 7.77
N LYS A 104 20.44 -2.69 8.66
CA LYS A 104 20.45 -2.93 10.10
C LYS A 104 19.04 -2.84 10.71
N ALA A 105 18.23 -1.88 10.27
CA ALA A 105 16.85 -1.73 10.72
C ALA A 105 15.97 -2.90 10.27
N VAL A 106 16.08 -3.33 9.02
CA VAL A 106 15.39 -4.54 8.49
C VAL A 106 15.71 -5.76 9.33
N ALA A 107 16.99 -6.00 9.63
CA ALA A 107 17.40 -7.13 10.49
C ALA A 107 16.89 -6.99 11.93
N ARG A 108 16.95 -5.80 12.52
CA ARG A 108 16.49 -5.52 13.88
C ARG A 108 14.98 -5.69 14.03
N LEU A 109 14.21 -5.26 13.02
CA LEU A 109 12.75 -5.32 13.01
C LEU A 109 12.20 -6.69 12.53
N GLY A 110 13.07 -7.61 12.13
CA GLY A 110 12.66 -8.93 11.65
C GLY A 110 11.87 -8.90 10.33
N ILE A 111 12.13 -7.91 9.48
CA ILE A 111 11.45 -7.77 8.19
C ILE A 111 11.98 -8.83 7.21
N HIS A 112 11.10 -9.65 6.67
CA HIS A 112 11.44 -10.75 5.76
C HIS A 112 10.92 -10.55 4.34
N ASP A 113 9.95 -9.67 4.15
CA ASP A 113 9.43 -9.27 2.84
C ASP A 113 10.51 -8.58 1.98
N PRO A 114 10.40 -8.58 0.65
CA PRO A 114 11.23 -7.80 -0.25
C PRO A 114 11.23 -6.32 0.13
N VAL A 115 12.41 -5.73 0.32
CA VAL A 115 12.56 -4.31 0.64
C VAL A 115 13.30 -3.60 -0.49
N MET A 116 12.67 -2.62 -1.11
CA MET A 116 13.29 -1.71 -2.07
C MET A 116 13.82 -0.47 -1.34
N LEU A 117 15.06 -0.08 -1.63
CA LEU A 117 15.70 1.13 -1.12
C LEU A 117 15.39 2.30 -2.05
N ASP A 118 14.39 3.11 -1.71
CA ASP A 118 13.95 4.30 -2.47
C ASP A 118 14.62 5.57 -1.91
N GLN A 119 15.98 5.58 -1.90
CA GLN A 119 16.77 6.60 -1.21
C GLN A 119 16.69 7.99 -1.84
N ASP A 120 16.33 8.07 -3.10
CA ASP A 120 16.11 9.31 -3.88
C ASP A 120 14.63 9.71 -3.96
N ALA A 121 13.74 8.94 -3.32
CA ALA A 121 12.30 9.11 -3.33
C ALA A 121 11.66 9.03 -4.73
N SER A 122 12.34 8.40 -5.71
CA SER A 122 11.84 8.37 -7.09
C SER A 122 10.56 7.56 -7.25
N TYR A 123 10.39 6.47 -6.49
CA TYR A 123 9.15 5.66 -6.51
C TYR A 123 8.04 6.30 -5.66
N TRP A 124 8.42 6.92 -4.55
CA TRP A 124 7.54 7.76 -3.73
C TRP A 124 6.87 8.86 -4.57
N ASP A 125 7.68 9.60 -5.32
CA ASP A 125 7.21 10.68 -6.19
C ASP A 125 6.36 10.16 -7.35
N ALA A 126 6.73 9.02 -7.95
CA ALA A 126 5.98 8.41 -9.04
C ALA A 126 4.57 7.97 -8.65
N LEU A 127 4.36 7.58 -7.38
CA LEU A 127 3.05 7.23 -6.82
C LEU A 127 2.37 8.39 -6.07
N HIS A 128 2.99 9.59 -6.05
CA HIS A 128 2.48 10.78 -5.36
C HIS A 128 2.20 10.55 -3.88
N ILE A 129 3.05 9.76 -3.22
CA ILE A 129 2.93 9.47 -1.79
C ILE A 129 3.25 10.75 -0.98
N GLN A 130 2.62 10.93 0.17
CA GLN A 130 2.76 12.14 0.98
C GLN A 130 2.96 11.85 2.48
N TYR A 131 2.73 10.61 2.92
CA TYR A 131 2.74 10.25 4.35
C TYR A 131 3.32 8.86 4.58
N TRP A 132 3.98 8.68 5.72
CA TRP A 132 4.41 7.38 6.23
C TRP A 132 3.52 6.91 7.40
N PRO A 133 3.18 5.61 7.48
CA PRO A 133 3.23 4.68 6.38
C PRO A 133 2.12 4.94 5.36
N THR A 134 2.29 4.45 4.13
CA THR A 134 1.22 4.39 3.12
C THR A 134 1.23 3.01 2.48
N PHE A 135 0.04 2.43 2.29
CA PHE A 135 -0.17 1.10 1.71
C PHE A 135 -0.92 1.22 0.38
N CYS A 136 -0.27 0.84 -0.73
CA CYS A 136 -0.88 0.81 -2.05
C CYS A 136 -1.25 -0.63 -2.42
N LEU A 137 -2.44 -0.83 -3.01
CA LEU A 137 -2.97 -2.14 -3.36
C LEU A 137 -2.93 -2.35 -4.87
N ILE A 138 -2.20 -3.37 -5.33
CA ILE A 138 -2.15 -3.78 -6.73
C ILE A 138 -2.88 -5.12 -6.85
N GLY A 139 -3.87 -5.20 -7.73
CA GLY A 139 -4.66 -6.39 -7.97
C GLY A 139 -3.93 -7.42 -8.83
N ARG A 140 -4.52 -8.61 -8.97
CA ARG A 140 -4.01 -9.70 -9.82
C ARG A 140 -3.92 -9.31 -11.30
N ASP A 141 -4.69 -8.33 -11.73
CA ASP A 141 -4.68 -7.71 -13.05
C ASP A 141 -3.50 -6.74 -13.27
N GLY A 142 -2.73 -6.45 -12.21
CA GLY A 142 -1.62 -5.52 -12.23
C GLY A 142 -2.02 -4.05 -12.11
N LEU A 143 -3.29 -3.73 -11.81
CA LEU A 143 -3.76 -2.37 -11.64
C LEU A 143 -3.67 -1.93 -10.16
N ASN A 144 -3.35 -0.66 -9.95
CA ASN A 144 -3.38 -0.03 -8.63
C ASN A 144 -4.82 0.38 -8.29
N TYR A 145 -5.33 -0.16 -7.20
CA TYR A 145 -6.68 0.09 -6.66
C TYR A 145 -6.71 1.23 -5.63
N GLY A 146 -5.58 1.88 -5.41
CA GLY A 146 -5.44 3.03 -4.55
C GLY A 146 -4.44 2.82 -3.44
N CYS A 147 -4.11 3.93 -2.76
CA CYS A 147 -3.19 3.97 -1.64
C CYS A 147 -3.90 4.51 -0.41
N VAL A 148 -3.63 3.92 0.75
CA VAL A 148 -4.22 4.29 2.04
C VAL A 148 -3.12 4.72 2.98
N PRO A 149 -3.06 6.02 3.35
CA PRO A 149 -2.07 6.51 4.29
C PRO A 149 -2.47 6.22 5.74
N GLY A 150 -1.46 6.09 6.59
CA GLY A 150 -1.55 6.01 8.04
C GLY A 150 -1.34 4.63 8.61
N GLU A 151 -1.12 4.60 9.92
CA GLU A 151 -0.87 3.40 10.72
C GLU A 151 -1.96 2.34 10.54
N MET A 152 -1.53 1.08 10.49
CA MET A 152 -2.40 -0.09 10.48
C MET A 152 -2.23 -0.87 11.78
N ASP A 153 -3.30 -1.02 12.53
CA ASP A 153 -3.32 -1.77 13.78
C ASP A 153 -4.45 -2.81 13.74
N GLU A 154 -4.24 -3.99 14.34
CA GLU A 154 -5.27 -4.99 14.45
C GLU A 154 -6.41 -4.49 15.33
N GLY A 155 -7.65 -4.49 14.76
CA GLY A 155 -8.83 -3.92 15.43
C GLY A 155 -9.17 -2.49 15.01
N ASP A 156 -8.28 -1.79 14.29
CA ASP A 156 -8.61 -0.50 13.69
C ASP A 156 -9.54 -0.66 12.47
N ALA A 157 -10.51 0.24 12.35
CA ALA A 157 -11.46 0.26 11.23
C ALA A 157 -10.77 0.47 9.87
N ARG A 158 -9.65 1.20 9.83
CA ARG A 158 -8.83 1.40 8.62
C ARG A 158 -8.17 0.09 8.19
N ALA A 159 -7.47 -0.58 9.12
CA ALA A 159 -6.83 -1.87 8.88
C ALA A 159 -7.85 -2.92 8.42
N ALA A 160 -9.03 -2.98 9.06
CA ALA A 160 -10.11 -3.87 8.66
C ALA A 160 -10.62 -3.58 7.24
N LYS A 161 -10.73 -2.29 6.87
CA LYS A 161 -11.14 -1.87 5.52
C LYS A 161 -10.11 -2.28 4.46
N VAL A 162 -8.81 -2.07 4.75
CA VAL A 162 -7.72 -2.45 3.83
C VAL A 162 -7.68 -3.97 3.68
N ARG A 163 -7.77 -4.73 4.77
CA ARG A 163 -7.85 -6.20 4.72
C ARG A 163 -9.03 -6.68 3.88
N GLY A 164 -10.22 -6.09 4.06
CA GLY A 164 -11.40 -6.42 3.24
C GLY A 164 -11.19 -6.14 1.75
N ALA A 165 -10.47 -5.07 1.38
CA ALA A 165 -10.11 -4.79 0.00
C ALA A 165 -9.12 -5.83 -0.56
N ILE A 166 -8.11 -6.22 0.23
CA ILE A 166 -7.16 -7.29 -0.13
C ILE A 166 -7.90 -8.61 -0.36
N ASP A 167 -8.81 -8.99 0.53
CA ASP A 167 -9.62 -10.21 0.41
C ASP A 167 -10.46 -10.24 -0.88
N MET A 168 -11.01 -9.09 -1.28
CA MET A 168 -11.74 -8.96 -2.55
C MET A 168 -10.80 -9.15 -3.74
N LEU A 169 -9.62 -8.54 -3.72
CA LEU A 169 -8.61 -8.69 -4.79
C LEU A 169 -8.08 -10.13 -4.89
N LEU A 170 -7.89 -10.82 -3.76
CA LEU A 170 -7.47 -12.23 -3.74
C LEU A 170 -8.51 -13.19 -4.34
N LYS A 171 -9.80 -12.85 -4.22
CA LYS A 171 -10.91 -13.63 -4.80
C LYS A 171 -11.15 -13.31 -6.28
N ALA A 172 -10.64 -12.17 -6.78
CA ALA A 172 -10.77 -11.82 -8.18
C ALA A 172 -10.00 -12.82 -9.07
N PRO A 173 -10.53 -13.17 -10.27
CA PRO A 173 -9.78 -14.00 -11.19
C PRO A 173 -8.48 -13.29 -11.63
N PRO A 174 -7.40 -14.03 -11.88
CA PRO A 174 -6.22 -13.45 -12.54
C PRO A 174 -6.58 -12.99 -13.96
N ALA A 175 -5.92 -11.89 -14.39
CA ALA A 175 -6.13 -11.35 -15.73
C ALA A 175 -5.51 -12.24 -16.81
#